data_96285072d0c68486254fcfd71c54262b
#
_entry.id   96285072d0c68486254fcfd71c54262b
#
_cell.length_a   1.000
_cell.length_b   1.000
_cell.length_c   1.000
_cell.angle_alpha   90.00
_cell.angle_beta   90.00
_cell.angle_gamma   90.00
#
_symmetry.space_group_name_H-M   'P 1'
#
loop_
_entity.id
_entity.type
_entity.pdbx_description
1 polymer ?
#
loop_
_entity_poly.entity_id
_entity_poly.type
_entity_poly.pdbx_seq_one_letter_code
_entity_poly.pdbx_strand_id
1 'polypeptide(L)'
;SCGCIQKEIASIQGKNRIKRNKYDPIIHIDNNGSYMIGYTSNTNMPFYFDAENYDKIKDYCWYEVIVSNNYHRLEAYNSNLKMPIKFHDLIGGAYHDHIDRNPLNNRRSNLRKCTQQENHYNHSLRIDNTSGVTGVYWDALRGKWVSHIGINGKTKFLGRFDTKDEAIKVRLQAELKYFKDFAPQKHLYKQYN
;
A
#
# COMPACT_ATOMS: atom_id res chain seq x y z
N SER A 1 -9.06 35.42 -41.10
CA SER A 1 -9.22 34.42 -40.03
C SER A 1 -7.85 34.15 -39.41
N CYS A 2 -7.65 34.69 -38.24
CA CYS A 2 -6.38 34.61 -37.53
C CYS A 2 -6.11 33.20 -37.04
N GLY A 3 -4.97 32.61 -37.43
CA GLY A 3 -4.54 31.29 -37.02
C GLY A 3 -4.36 31.07 -35.49
N CYS A 4 -4.58 32.15 -34.70
CA CYS A 4 -4.59 32.13 -33.25
C CYS A 4 -5.75 31.30 -32.69
N ILE A 5 -6.96 31.41 -33.26
CA ILE A 5 -8.15 30.68 -32.80
C ILE A 5 -7.99 29.18 -33.06
N GLN A 6 -7.38 28.78 -34.17
CA GLN A 6 -7.12 27.35 -34.47
C GLN A 6 -6.06 26.78 -33.54
N LYS A 7 -5.02 27.55 -33.17
CA LYS A 7 -4.03 27.13 -32.16
C LYS A 7 -4.62 27.02 -30.76
N GLU A 8 -5.53 27.91 -30.42
CA GLU A 8 -6.22 27.91 -29.11
C GLU A 8 -7.20 26.75 -29.02
N ILE A 9 -7.98 26.47 -30.06
CA ILE A 9 -8.87 25.31 -30.16
C ILE A 9 -8.06 24.01 -30.12
N ALA A 10 -6.93 23.93 -30.84
CA ALA A 10 -6.04 22.75 -30.80
C ALA A 10 -5.38 22.58 -29.42
N SER A 11 -5.04 23.68 -28.72
CA SER A 11 -4.54 23.65 -27.35
C SER A 11 -5.62 23.20 -26.35
N ILE A 12 -6.86 23.65 -26.51
CA ILE A 12 -8.01 23.21 -25.67
C ILE A 12 -8.38 21.75 -25.97
N GLN A 13 -8.38 21.34 -27.23
CA GLN A 13 -8.62 19.95 -27.64
C GLN A 13 -7.47 19.02 -27.23
N GLY A 14 -6.23 19.51 -27.22
CA GLY A 14 -5.07 18.76 -26.72
C GLY A 14 -5.08 18.58 -25.20
N LYS A 15 -5.60 19.58 -24.46
CA LYS A 15 -5.74 19.50 -23.00
C LYS A 15 -6.89 18.62 -22.54
N ASN A 16 -7.90 18.41 -23.37
CA ASN A 16 -9.06 17.56 -23.07
C ASN A 16 -8.94 16.12 -23.57
N ARG A 17 -7.79 15.69 -24.05
CA ARG A 17 -7.55 14.27 -24.33
C ARG A 17 -7.43 13.55 -22.99
N ILE A 18 -8.53 12.99 -22.50
CA ILE A 18 -8.53 12.04 -21.39
C ILE A 18 -7.55 10.94 -21.75
N LYS A 19 -6.39 10.92 -21.10
CA LYS A 19 -5.43 9.83 -21.24
C LYS A 19 -6.10 8.58 -20.66
N ARG A 20 -6.57 7.69 -21.53
CA ARG A 20 -7.11 6.40 -21.09
C ARG A 20 -5.97 5.50 -20.67
N ASN A 21 -6.18 4.71 -19.62
CA ASN A 21 -5.24 3.70 -19.22
C ASN A 21 -5.11 2.64 -20.31
N LYS A 22 -3.90 2.10 -20.44
CA LYS A 22 -3.67 0.88 -21.20
C LYS A 22 -3.94 -0.31 -20.29
N TYR A 23 -4.57 -1.34 -20.84
CA TYR A 23 -4.79 -2.61 -20.16
C TYR A 23 -4.16 -3.72 -21.00
N ASP A 24 -3.55 -4.69 -20.32
CA ASP A 24 -3.14 -5.92 -20.98
C ASP A 24 -4.42 -6.64 -21.46
N PRO A 25 -4.54 -7.01 -22.75
CA PRO A 25 -5.71 -7.74 -23.27
C PRO A 25 -5.80 -9.17 -22.73
N ILE A 26 -4.73 -9.67 -22.11
CA ILE A 26 -4.65 -11.02 -21.56
C ILE A 26 -5.22 -11.05 -20.16
N ILE A 27 -6.12 -11.99 -19.89
CA ILE A 27 -6.53 -12.35 -18.53
C ILE A 27 -5.54 -13.39 -18.01
N HIS A 28 -4.85 -13.04 -16.96
CA HIS A 28 -3.92 -13.93 -16.27
C HIS A 28 -4.67 -14.77 -15.23
N ILE A 29 -4.21 -16.00 -14.98
CA ILE A 29 -4.81 -16.91 -14.00
C ILE A 29 -3.70 -17.44 -13.10
N ASP A 30 -3.92 -17.40 -11.80
CA ASP A 30 -3.08 -18.03 -10.79
C ASP A 30 -3.93 -18.70 -9.69
N ASN A 31 -3.30 -19.19 -8.63
CA ASN A 31 -3.99 -19.87 -7.52
C ASN A 31 -5.00 -18.97 -6.77
N ASN A 32 -4.95 -17.65 -6.96
CA ASN A 32 -5.83 -16.67 -6.34
C ASN A 32 -6.97 -16.20 -7.27
N GLY A 33 -7.07 -16.78 -8.47
CA GLY A 33 -8.10 -16.46 -9.46
C GLY A 33 -7.61 -15.70 -10.68
N SER A 34 -8.54 -15.21 -11.48
CA SER A 34 -8.25 -14.46 -12.70
C SER A 34 -7.99 -12.98 -12.41
N TYR A 35 -6.96 -12.40 -13.01
CA TYR A 35 -6.60 -10.99 -12.85
C TYR A 35 -6.17 -10.35 -14.17
N MET A 36 -6.17 -9.04 -14.20
CA MET A 36 -5.71 -8.21 -15.31
C MET A 36 -4.64 -7.23 -14.85
N ILE A 37 -3.87 -6.73 -15.81
CA ILE A 37 -2.85 -5.71 -15.62
C ILE A 37 -3.30 -4.44 -16.34
N GLY A 38 -3.36 -3.33 -15.61
CA GLY A 38 -3.52 -2.00 -16.15
C GLY A 38 -2.24 -1.20 -15.98
N TYR A 39 -2.10 -0.09 -16.71
CA TYR A 39 -0.93 0.79 -16.62
C TYR A 39 -1.39 2.21 -16.28
N THR A 40 -0.74 2.82 -15.31
CA THR A 40 -1.05 4.18 -14.88
C THR A 40 -0.82 5.19 -15.99
N SER A 41 -1.71 6.19 -16.09
CA SER A 41 -1.72 7.15 -17.20
C SER A 41 -0.55 8.14 -17.19
N ASN A 42 0.05 8.35 -16.03
CA ASN A 42 1.15 9.32 -15.83
C ASN A 42 2.54 8.68 -15.80
N THR A 43 2.71 7.55 -15.13
CA THR A 43 4.03 6.91 -14.93
C THR A 43 4.19 5.60 -15.69
N ASN A 44 3.12 5.09 -16.31
CA ASN A 44 3.07 3.80 -17.00
C ASN A 44 3.46 2.61 -16.08
N MET A 45 3.27 2.74 -14.78
CA MET A 45 3.49 1.66 -13.82
C MET A 45 2.36 0.63 -13.90
N PRO A 46 2.68 -0.67 -13.87
CA PRO A 46 1.66 -1.71 -13.86
C PRO A 46 0.89 -1.71 -12.54
N PHE A 47 -0.43 -1.87 -12.61
CA PHE A 47 -1.27 -2.15 -11.46
C PHE A 47 -2.13 -3.39 -11.72
N TYR A 48 -2.44 -4.14 -10.67
CA TYR A 48 -3.06 -5.46 -10.72
C TYR A 48 -4.43 -5.43 -10.05
N PHE A 49 -5.41 -6.10 -10.66
CA PHE A 49 -6.78 -6.18 -10.13
C PHE A 49 -7.47 -7.45 -10.65
N ASP A 50 -8.47 -7.94 -9.91
CA ASP A 50 -9.24 -9.11 -10.36
C ASP A 50 -10.05 -8.78 -11.61
N ALA A 51 -10.08 -9.69 -12.57
CA ALA A 51 -10.69 -9.49 -13.89
C ALA A 51 -12.19 -9.10 -13.80
N GLU A 52 -12.90 -9.57 -12.78
CA GLU A 52 -14.31 -9.22 -12.52
C GLU A 52 -14.56 -7.73 -12.26
N ASN A 53 -13.51 -6.98 -11.88
CA ASN A 53 -13.61 -5.55 -11.60
C ASN A 53 -13.39 -4.67 -12.85
N TYR A 54 -13.04 -5.24 -13.99
CA TYR A 54 -12.73 -4.48 -15.21
C TYR A 54 -13.83 -3.49 -15.59
N ASP A 55 -15.08 -3.94 -15.62
CA ASP A 55 -16.21 -3.09 -16.01
C ASP A 55 -16.45 -1.91 -15.04
N LYS A 56 -16.07 -2.04 -13.77
CA LYS A 56 -16.19 -0.96 -12.80
C LYS A 56 -15.14 0.12 -12.98
N ILE A 57 -13.97 -0.23 -13.54
CA ILE A 57 -12.78 0.62 -13.50
C ILE A 57 -12.36 1.18 -14.87
N LYS A 58 -12.79 0.56 -15.97
CA LYS A 58 -12.34 0.86 -17.34
C LYS A 58 -12.60 2.29 -17.81
N ASP A 59 -13.64 2.93 -17.29
CA ASP A 59 -14.03 4.29 -17.68
C ASP A 59 -13.32 5.39 -16.90
N TYR A 60 -12.52 5.03 -15.90
CA TYR A 60 -11.71 5.96 -15.14
C TYR A 60 -10.31 6.09 -15.73
N CYS A 61 -9.69 7.26 -15.54
CA CYS A 61 -8.29 7.49 -15.86
C CYS A 61 -7.44 7.35 -14.60
N TRP A 62 -6.90 6.16 -14.37
CA TRP A 62 -6.08 5.83 -13.20
C TRP A 62 -4.67 6.42 -13.31
N TYR A 63 -4.23 7.11 -12.29
CA TYR A 63 -2.88 7.67 -12.18
C TYR A 63 -2.28 7.36 -10.81
N GLU A 64 -0.96 7.31 -10.80
CA GLU A 64 -0.18 7.11 -9.59
C GLU A 64 0.05 8.43 -8.88
N VAL A 65 -0.25 8.50 -7.59
CA VAL A 65 0.10 9.61 -6.70
C VAL A 65 1.25 9.20 -5.81
N ILE A 66 2.37 9.89 -5.91
CA ILE A 66 3.53 9.69 -5.06
C ILE A 66 3.37 10.59 -3.84
N VAL A 67 3.10 10.00 -2.68
CA VAL A 67 2.88 10.73 -1.42
C VAL A 67 4.20 10.93 -0.67
N SER A 68 5.11 9.95 -0.76
CA SER A 68 6.47 9.99 -0.24
C SER A 68 7.34 8.99 -1.00
N ASN A 69 8.65 8.98 -0.74
CA ASN A 69 9.59 8.11 -1.46
C ASN A 69 9.22 6.62 -1.49
N ASN A 70 8.40 6.15 -0.54
CA ASN A 70 8.00 4.75 -0.43
C ASN A 70 6.48 4.55 -0.31
N TYR A 71 5.69 5.61 -0.51
CA TYR A 71 4.24 5.50 -0.40
C TYR A 71 3.56 6.09 -1.63
N HIS A 72 2.95 5.21 -2.39
CA HIS A 72 2.22 5.50 -3.63
C HIS A 72 0.73 5.24 -3.42
N ARG A 73 -0.11 5.83 -4.24
CA ARG A 73 -1.55 5.55 -4.30
C ARG A 73 -2.01 5.49 -5.75
N LEU A 74 -2.97 4.62 -6.02
CA LEU A 74 -3.65 4.55 -7.31
C LEU A 74 -4.99 5.28 -7.18
N GLU A 75 -5.11 6.40 -7.90
CA GLU A 75 -6.27 7.28 -7.85
C GLU A 75 -6.80 7.60 -9.25
N ALA A 76 -8.07 7.97 -9.33
CA ALA A 76 -8.68 8.57 -10.51
C ALA A 76 -9.56 9.76 -10.09
N TYR A 77 -9.70 10.76 -10.97
CA TYR A 77 -10.62 11.85 -10.72
C TYR A 77 -12.05 11.46 -11.09
N ASN A 78 -12.98 11.58 -10.15
CA ASN A 78 -14.39 11.37 -10.39
C ASN A 78 -15.05 12.72 -10.70
N SER A 79 -15.45 12.94 -11.95
CA SER A 79 -16.05 14.19 -12.42
C SER A 79 -17.40 14.51 -11.76
N ASN A 80 -18.17 13.47 -11.41
CA ASN A 80 -19.49 13.64 -10.76
C ASN A 80 -19.34 14.09 -9.30
N LEU A 81 -18.38 13.50 -8.58
CA LEU A 81 -18.10 13.85 -7.18
C LEU A 81 -17.15 15.04 -7.05
N LYS A 82 -16.52 15.47 -8.15
CA LYS A 82 -15.49 16.53 -8.21
C LYS A 82 -14.33 16.31 -7.23
N MET A 83 -13.95 15.04 -7.02
CA MET A 83 -12.89 14.66 -6.10
C MET A 83 -12.15 13.40 -6.60
N PRO A 84 -10.90 13.18 -6.17
CA PRO A 84 -10.20 11.92 -6.44
C PRO A 84 -10.84 10.76 -5.68
N ILE A 85 -10.85 9.60 -6.31
CA ILE A 85 -11.24 8.32 -5.72
C ILE A 85 -10.05 7.37 -5.74
N LYS A 86 -9.92 6.56 -4.71
CA LYS A 86 -8.90 5.51 -4.66
C LYS A 86 -9.41 4.24 -5.33
N PHE A 87 -8.52 3.52 -5.99
CA PHE A 87 -8.88 2.31 -6.71
C PHE A 87 -9.55 1.25 -5.80
N HIS A 88 -8.92 0.93 -4.67
CA HIS A 88 -9.44 -0.07 -3.74
C HIS A 88 -10.78 0.34 -3.11
N ASP A 89 -11.05 1.64 -2.93
CA ASP A 89 -12.33 2.11 -2.39
C ASP A 89 -13.47 1.85 -3.40
N LEU A 90 -13.18 1.96 -4.71
CA LEU A 90 -14.18 1.70 -5.76
C LEU A 90 -14.55 0.22 -5.87
N ILE A 91 -13.59 -0.70 -5.71
CA ILE A 91 -13.81 -2.14 -5.89
C ILE A 91 -14.22 -2.86 -4.62
N GLY A 92 -13.77 -2.41 -3.45
CA GLY A 92 -13.96 -3.09 -2.16
C GLY A 92 -14.65 -2.26 -1.09
N GLY A 93 -14.84 -0.96 -1.31
CA GLY A 93 -15.31 0.00 -0.31
C GLY A 93 -14.18 0.57 0.55
N ALA A 94 -14.52 1.53 1.42
CA ALA A 94 -13.54 2.23 2.24
C ALA A 94 -12.83 1.32 3.26
N TYR A 95 -11.62 1.74 3.66
CA TYR A 95 -10.82 1.10 4.71
C TYR A 95 -10.30 -0.29 4.36
N HIS A 96 -9.47 -0.36 3.32
CA HIS A 96 -8.68 -1.55 2.98
C HIS A 96 -7.19 -1.32 3.19
N ASP A 97 -6.51 -2.37 3.64
CA ASP A 97 -5.06 -2.48 3.73
C ASP A 97 -4.54 -3.43 2.63
N HIS A 98 -3.40 -3.08 2.03
CA HIS A 98 -2.68 -3.95 1.10
C HIS A 98 -1.73 -4.85 1.88
N ILE A 99 -2.01 -6.15 1.93
CA ILE A 99 -1.25 -7.14 2.72
C ILE A 99 0.24 -7.11 2.38
N ASP A 100 0.57 -7.02 1.10
CA ASP A 100 1.95 -6.94 0.59
C ASP A 100 2.56 -5.52 0.64
N ARG A 101 1.81 -4.51 1.09
CA ARG A 101 2.17 -3.08 1.12
C ARG A 101 2.40 -2.46 -0.26
N ASN A 102 1.96 -3.12 -1.33
CA ASN A 102 2.00 -2.58 -2.68
C ASN A 102 0.63 -2.00 -3.06
N PRO A 103 0.44 -0.67 -3.07
CA PRO A 103 -0.84 -0.04 -3.38
C PRO A 103 -1.27 -0.17 -4.84
N LEU A 104 -0.39 -0.68 -5.71
CA LEU A 104 -0.71 -1.01 -7.10
C LEU A 104 -1.24 -2.45 -7.26
N ASN A 105 -1.17 -3.29 -6.22
CA ASN A 105 -1.74 -4.63 -6.21
C ASN A 105 -3.11 -4.64 -5.52
N ASN A 106 -4.16 -4.36 -6.30
CA ASN A 106 -5.53 -4.24 -5.83
C ASN A 106 -6.35 -5.54 -6.03
N ARG A 107 -5.69 -6.69 -6.03
CA ARG A 107 -6.37 -7.98 -6.07
C ARG A 107 -7.04 -8.29 -4.73
N ARG A 108 -8.20 -8.95 -4.75
CA ARG A 108 -8.95 -9.34 -3.54
C ARG A 108 -8.07 -10.15 -2.57
N SER A 109 -7.20 -11.02 -3.11
CA SER A 109 -6.24 -11.82 -2.31
C SER A 109 -5.23 -10.98 -1.54
N ASN A 110 -4.97 -9.73 -1.99
CA ASN A 110 -4.05 -8.78 -1.36
C ASN A 110 -4.77 -7.69 -0.55
N LEU A 111 -6.07 -7.54 -0.70
CA LEU A 111 -6.86 -6.54 0.02
C LEU A 111 -7.54 -7.18 1.22
N ARG A 112 -7.38 -6.56 2.40
CA ARG A 112 -8.12 -6.95 3.61
C ARG A 112 -8.81 -5.75 4.22
N LYS A 113 -10.04 -5.97 4.68
CA LYS A 113 -10.79 -4.95 5.41
C LYS A 113 -10.09 -4.64 6.75
N CYS A 114 -9.94 -3.37 7.07
CA CYS A 114 -9.24 -2.95 8.27
C CYS A 114 -9.84 -1.68 8.87
N THR A 115 -9.58 -1.46 10.15
CA THR A 115 -9.72 -0.14 10.78
C THR A 115 -8.51 0.72 10.42
N GLN A 116 -8.61 2.03 10.62
CA GLN A 116 -7.47 2.95 10.44
C GLN A 116 -6.27 2.56 11.32
N GLN A 117 -6.53 2.05 12.50
CA GLN A 117 -5.49 1.58 13.42
C GLN A 117 -4.80 0.30 12.94
N GLU A 118 -5.55 -0.68 12.44
CA GLU A 118 -5.01 -1.92 11.90
C GLU A 118 -4.16 -1.66 10.66
N ASN A 119 -4.59 -0.76 9.77
CA ASN A 119 -3.78 -0.32 8.63
C ASN A 119 -2.45 0.30 9.08
N HIS A 120 -2.45 1.00 10.21
CA HIS A 120 -1.24 1.60 10.79
C HIS A 120 -0.22 0.56 11.29
N TYR A 121 -0.63 -0.68 11.56
CA TYR A 121 0.30 -1.74 11.96
C TYR A 121 1.10 -2.31 10.78
N ASN A 122 0.53 -2.29 9.57
CA ASN A 122 1.16 -2.85 8.36
C ASN A 122 2.11 -1.84 7.69
N HIS A 123 3.15 -1.41 8.38
CA HIS A 123 4.16 -0.51 7.82
C HIS A 123 5.51 -1.20 7.58
N SER A 124 6.29 -0.67 6.67
CA SER A 124 7.65 -1.13 6.38
C SER A 124 8.62 -0.74 7.50
N LEU A 125 9.76 -1.43 7.56
CA LEU A 125 10.87 -1.02 8.41
C LEU A 125 11.31 0.40 8.05
N ARG A 126 11.64 1.19 9.06
CA ARG A 126 12.26 2.50 8.87
C ARG A 126 13.66 2.32 8.27
N ILE A 127 14.08 3.26 7.45
CA ILE A 127 15.40 3.24 6.80
C ILE A 127 16.56 3.28 7.80
N ASP A 128 16.34 3.87 8.97
CA ASP A 128 17.29 3.97 10.08
C ASP A 128 17.25 2.76 11.03
N ASN A 129 16.45 1.74 10.75
CA ASN A 129 16.38 0.55 11.59
C ASN A 129 17.60 -0.34 11.42
N THR A 130 18.40 -0.48 12.48
CA THR A 130 19.63 -1.29 12.50
C THR A 130 19.42 -2.71 13.01
N SER A 131 18.29 -2.99 13.66
CA SER A 131 17.99 -4.33 14.18
C SER A 131 17.43 -5.30 13.14
N GLY A 132 16.83 -4.78 12.05
CA GLY A 132 16.06 -5.55 11.07
C GLY A 132 14.64 -5.88 11.54
N VAL A 133 14.23 -5.41 12.73
CA VAL A 133 12.91 -5.68 13.32
C VAL A 133 12.33 -4.39 13.91
N THR A 134 11.10 -4.05 13.53
CA THR A 134 10.40 -2.88 14.08
C THR A 134 10.22 -3.03 15.59
N GLY A 135 10.56 -2.01 16.34
CA GLY A 135 10.39 -1.99 17.80
C GLY A 135 11.49 -2.70 18.59
N VAL A 136 12.61 -3.04 17.93
CA VAL A 136 13.81 -3.55 18.58
C VAL A 136 15.00 -2.63 18.26
N TYR A 137 15.77 -2.22 19.25
CA TYR A 137 16.96 -1.39 19.09
C TYR A 137 17.98 -1.62 20.20
N TRP A 138 19.23 -1.21 19.95
CA TRP A 138 20.31 -1.27 20.91
C TRP A 138 20.35 -0.02 21.80
N ASP A 139 20.30 -0.19 23.13
CA ASP A 139 20.48 0.86 24.13
C ASP A 139 21.97 0.90 24.51
N ALA A 140 22.73 1.78 23.89
CA ALA A 140 24.17 1.89 24.08
C ALA A 140 24.56 2.30 25.50
N LEU A 141 23.70 3.08 26.19
CA LEU A 141 23.98 3.50 27.57
C LEU A 141 23.93 2.35 28.55
N ARG A 142 23.12 1.35 28.29
CA ARG A 142 22.89 0.17 29.14
C ARG A 142 23.50 -1.11 28.65
N GLY A 143 24.04 -1.10 27.39
CA GLY A 143 24.59 -2.29 26.76
C GLY A 143 23.55 -3.41 26.61
N LYS A 144 22.31 -3.09 26.28
CA LYS A 144 21.20 -4.04 26.18
C LYS A 144 20.33 -3.80 24.93
N TRP A 145 19.75 -4.88 24.42
CA TRP A 145 18.70 -4.79 23.42
C TRP A 145 17.36 -4.43 24.06
N VAL A 146 16.66 -3.49 23.48
CA VAL A 146 15.34 -3.03 23.96
C VAL A 146 14.27 -3.48 23.01
N SER A 147 13.16 -3.96 23.56
CA SER A 147 11.96 -4.30 22.80
C SER A 147 10.76 -3.47 23.27
N HIS A 148 10.00 -2.93 22.33
CA HIS A 148 8.78 -2.17 22.59
C HIS A 148 7.75 -2.37 21.47
N ILE A 149 6.47 -2.05 21.74
CA ILE A 149 5.38 -2.10 20.76
C ILE A 149 4.45 -0.90 20.92
N GLY A 150 4.05 -0.30 19.78
CA GLY A 150 3.05 0.77 19.75
C GLY A 150 1.64 0.20 19.67
N ILE A 151 0.78 0.54 20.63
CA ILE A 151 -0.61 0.10 20.70
C ILE A 151 -1.47 1.30 21.06
N ASN A 152 -2.50 1.58 20.27
CA ASN A 152 -3.45 2.68 20.52
C ASN A 152 -2.75 4.03 20.74
N GLY A 153 -1.75 4.34 19.91
CA GLY A 153 -0.96 5.58 20.03
C GLY A 153 0.01 5.64 21.22
N LYS A 154 0.10 4.59 22.04
CA LYS A 154 1.00 4.50 23.18
C LYS A 154 2.08 3.46 22.95
N THR A 155 3.31 3.78 23.34
CA THR A 155 4.42 2.83 23.33
C THR A 155 4.41 2.00 24.60
N LYS A 156 4.34 0.68 24.45
CA LYS A 156 4.47 -0.29 25.54
C LYS A 156 5.88 -0.86 25.53
N PHE A 157 6.61 -0.70 26.63
CA PHE A 157 7.88 -1.33 26.86
C PHE A 157 7.69 -2.83 27.13
N LEU A 158 8.47 -3.69 26.46
CA LEU A 158 8.40 -5.15 26.56
C LEU A 158 9.56 -5.75 27.35
N GLY A 159 10.70 -5.06 27.39
CA GLY A 159 11.85 -5.51 28.18
C GLY A 159 13.19 -5.05 27.63
N ARG A 160 14.25 -5.37 28.41
CA ARG A 160 15.67 -5.27 28.02
C ARG A 160 16.30 -6.66 28.09
N PHE A 161 17.11 -6.97 27.10
CA PHE A 161 17.64 -8.32 26.87
C PHE A 161 19.14 -8.24 26.58
N ASP A 162 19.84 -9.32 26.92
CA ASP A 162 21.26 -9.45 26.65
C ASP A 162 21.53 -9.72 25.16
N THR A 163 20.62 -10.46 24.53
CA THR A 163 20.75 -10.81 23.12
C THR A 163 19.67 -10.13 22.26
N LYS A 164 20.04 -9.91 20.98
CA LYS A 164 19.14 -9.38 19.96
C LYS A 164 17.95 -10.32 19.75
N ASP A 165 18.21 -11.62 19.73
CA ASP A 165 17.23 -12.65 19.40
C ASP A 165 16.13 -12.74 20.48
N GLU A 166 16.49 -12.62 21.76
CA GLU A 166 15.50 -12.53 22.84
C GLU A 166 14.59 -11.32 22.69
N ALA A 167 15.16 -10.15 22.38
CA ALA A 167 14.39 -8.93 22.17
C ALA A 167 13.44 -9.07 20.96
N ILE A 168 13.90 -9.69 19.87
CA ILE A 168 13.09 -9.99 18.68
C ILE A 168 11.96 -10.96 19.02
N LYS A 169 12.27 -12.06 19.68
CA LYS A 169 11.28 -13.08 20.06
C LYS A 169 10.12 -12.49 20.86
N VAL A 170 10.43 -11.68 21.87
CA VAL A 170 9.42 -11.02 22.69
C VAL A 170 8.61 -9.99 21.86
N ARG A 171 9.26 -9.28 20.93
CA ARG A 171 8.56 -8.35 20.02
C ARG A 171 7.58 -9.06 19.09
N LEU A 172 7.98 -10.16 18.49
CA LEU A 172 7.14 -10.95 17.60
C LEU A 172 5.95 -11.59 18.34
N GLN A 173 6.17 -12.10 19.56
CA GLN A 173 5.08 -12.59 20.42
C GLN A 173 4.07 -11.51 20.76
N ALA A 174 4.55 -10.29 21.04
CA ALA A 174 3.67 -9.14 21.27
C ALA A 174 2.87 -8.77 20.01
N GLU A 175 3.45 -8.86 18.79
CA GLU A 175 2.72 -8.64 17.54
C GLU A 175 1.59 -9.65 17.35
N LEU A 176 1.84 -10.93 17.56
CA LEU A 176 0.81 -11.95 17.50
C LEU A 176 -0.35 -11.66 18.45
N LYS A 177 -0.02 -11.25 19.68
CA LYS A 177 -1.02 -10.94 20.72
C LYS A 177 -1.87 -9.73 20.37
N TYR A 178 -1.24 -8.62 19.92
CA TYR A 178 -1.90 -7.33 19.79
C TYR A 178 -2.33 -6.99 18.37
N PHE A 179 -1.59 -7.43 17.34
CA PHE A 179 -1.86 -7.10 15.95
C PHE A 179 -2.52 -8.24 15.19
N LYS A 180 -2.45 -9.48 15.70
CA LYS A 180 -3.07 -10.68 15.11
C LYS A 180 -2.75 -10.80 13.61
N ASP A 181 -3.77 -10.77 12.76
CA ASP A 181 -3.60 -10.88 11.32
C ASP A 181 -2.88 -9.69 10.67
N PHE A 182 -2.86 -8.54 11.33
CA PHE A 182 -2.17 -7.34 10.88
C PHE A 182 -0.71 -7.25 11.33
N ALA A 183 -0.16 -8.29 11.95
CA ALA A 183 1.24 -8.32 12.35
C ALA A 183 2.17 -8.20 11.13
N PRO A 184 3.04 -7.14 11.05
CA PRO A 184 3.80 -6.81 9.86
C PRO A 184 5.00 -7.73 9.60
N GLN A 185 5.44 -8.47 10.62
CA GLN A 185 6.69 -9.24 10.61
C GLN A 185 6.45 -10.76 10.69
N LYS A 186 5.28 -11.25 10.23
CA LYS A 186 4.92 -12.67 10.23
C LYS A 186 5.95 -13.58 9.56
N HIS A 187 6.66 -13.08 8.55
CA HIS A 187 7.69 -13.82 7.83
C HIS A 187 8.87 -14.24 8.73
N LEU A 188 9.08 -13.55 9.86
CA LEU A 188 10.15 -13.85 10.82
C LEU A 188 9.75 -14.90 11.85
N TYR A 189 8.46 -15.24 12.02
CA TYR A 189 8.01 -16.11 13.10
C TYR A 189 8.63 -17.51 13.05
N LYS A 190 8.86 -18.05 11.84
CA LYS A 190 9.47 -19.38 11.70
C LYS A 190 10.94 -19.41 12.14
N GLN A 191 11.62 -18.28 12.12
CA GLN A 191 13.03 -18.15 12.49
C GLN A 191 13.23 -18.02 14.01
N TYR A 192 12.26 -17.41 14.70
CA TYR A 192 12.40 -17.03 16.12
C TYR A 192 11.46 -17.77 17.09
N ASN A 193 10.69 -18.76 16.60
CA ASN A 193 9.84 -19.62 17.45
C ASN A 193 10.50 -20.95 17.76
#